data_0cc74ec8f65b7e9a3fcab853e67d4ca2
#
_entry.id   0cc74ec8f65b7e9a3fcab853e67d4ca2
#
_cell.length_a   1.000
_cell.length_b   1.000
_cell.length_c   1.000
_cell.angle_alpha   90.00
_cell.angle_beta   90.00
_cell.angle_gamma   90.00
#
_symmetry.space_group_name_H-M   'P 1'
#
loop_
_entity.id
_entity.type
_entity.pdbx_description
1 polymer ?
#
loop_
_entity_poly.entity_id
_entity_poly.type
_entity_poly.pdbx_seq_one_letter_code
_entity_poly.pdbx_strand_id
1 'polypeptide(L)'
;VSDLETITLTKNNKGYTFNRITAKPTVRSAYVHGVINSSLSQSAARAGLSHSLTMDMASVLGYDVDFAQDIRQGAEFDVIYEQKVVNGKAVGNGPILSARFTNRGKTYTAVRYTNKQGNSSYYTAEGNSMRKAFIRTPVDFARISSKFSMGRKHPILNKIRAHKGVDYAAPRGTP
;
A
#
# COMPACT_ATOMS: atom_id res chain seq x y z
N VAL A 1 7.56 12.05 -22.59
CA VAL A 1 7.89 13.28 -21.87
C VAL A 1 7.18 13.17 -20.52
N SER A 2 7.91 13.30 -19.44
CA SER A 2 7.29 13.29 -18.09
C SER A 2 6.78 14.69 -17.75
N ASP A 3 5.83 14.80 -16.82
CA ASP A 3 5.35 16.09 -16.30
C ASP A 3 6.47 16.96 -15.66
N LEU A 4 7.65 16.38 -15.50
CA LEU A 4 8.85 17.03 -14.97
C LEU A 4 9.76 17.61 -16.07
N GLU A 5 9.53 17.29 -17.33
CA GLU A 5 10.41 17.69 -18.43
C GLU A 5 9.68 18.53 -19.47
N THR A 6 10.21 19.71 -19.73
CA THR A 6 9.81 20.54 -20.87
C THR A 6 10.91 20.54 -21.91
N ILE A 7 10.56 20.16 -23.13
CA ILE A 7 11.45 20.22 -24.30
C ILE A 7 11.00 21.39 -25.17
N THR A 8 11.88 22.36 -25.39
CA THR A 8 11.64 23.48 -26.27
C THR A 8 12.49 23.31 -27.53
N LEU A 9 11.85 23.33 -28.70
CA LEU A 9 12.49 23.31 -30.01
C LEU A 9 12.44 24.72 -30.58
N THR A 10 13.61 25.29 -30.85
CA THR A 10 13.72 26.62 -31.48
C THR A 10 14.38 26.48 -32.85
N LYS A 11 13.70 26.95 -33.90
CA LYS A 11 14.25 27.04 -35.25
C LYS A 11 15.15 28.25 -35.34
N ASN A 12 16.36 28.09 -35.84
CA ASN A 12 17.29 29.16 -36.15
C ASN A 12 17.79 29.01 -37.62
N ASN A 13 18.62 29.95 -38.09
CA ASN A 13 19.14 29.95 -39.47
C ASN A 13 20.07 28.76 -39.80
N LYS A 14 20.49 27.97 -38.79
CA LYS A 14 21.37 26.81 -38.95
C LYS A 14 20.65 25.48 -38.66
N GLY A 15 19.30 25.50 -38.45
CA GLY A 15 18.51 24.28 -38.14
C GLY A 15 17.68 24.44 -36.87
N TYR A 16 17.55 23.35 -36.13
CA TYR A 16 16.80 23.32 -34.88
C TYR A 16 17.75 23.15 -33.69
N THR A 17 17.56 23.93 -32.67
CA THR A 17 18.14 23.74 -31.34
C THR A 17 17.08 23.23 -30.39
N PHE A 18 17.40 22.24 -29.57
CA PHE A 18 16.50 21.79 -28.51
C PHE A 18 17.08 22.15 -27.11
N ASN A 19 16.21 22.54 -26.22
CA ASN A 19 16.54 22.76 -24.83
C ASN A 19 15.62 21.87 -23.97
N ARG A 20 16.21 21.12 -23.03
CA ARG A 20 15.49 20.32 -22.06
C ARG A 20 15.58 20.99 -20.69
N ILE A 21 14.44 21.37 -20.14
CA ILE A 21 14.31 21.94 -18.81
C ILE A 21 13.64 20.88 -17.94
N THR A 22 14.34 20.44 -16.88
CA THR A 22 13.78 19.54 -15.88
C THR A 22 13.32 20.36 -14.67
N ALA A 23 12.04 20.39 -14.43
CA ALA A 23 11.48 21.03 -13.25
C ALA A 23 11.81 20.24 -11.98
N LYS A 24 12.30 20.92 -10.95
CA LYS A 24 12.51 20.30 -9.63
C LYS A 24 11.19 20.34 -8.85
N PRO A 25 10.59 19.20 -8.52
CA PRO A 25 9.34 19.19 -7.78
C PRO A 25 9.56 19.66 -6.34
N THR A 26 8.60 20.38 -5.81
CA THR A 26 8.45 20.61 -4.38
C THR A 26 7.65 19.46 -3.77
N VAL A 27 7.86 19.21 -2.47
CA VAL A 27 7.14 18.15 -1.73
C VAL A 27 6.19 18.84 -0.75
N ARG A 28 4.94 18.37 -0.72
CA ARG A 28 3.96 18.77 0.28
C ARG A 28 3.30 17.53 0.88
N SER A 29 2.75 17.66 2.09
CA SER A 29 1.90 16.62 2.67
C SER A 29 0.50 16.69 2.06
N ALA A 30 -0.05 15.53 1.74
CA ALA A 30 -1.44 15.36 1.32
C ALA A 30 -2.13 14.36 2.25
N TYR A 31 -3.43 14.53 2.42
CA TYR A 31 -4.26 13.71 3.31
C TYR A 31 -5.44 13.14 2.56
N VAL A 32 -5.74 11.87 2.83
CA VAL A 32 -6.93 11.18 2.34
C VAL A 32 -7.58 10.41 3.49
N HIS A 33 -8.89 10.55 3.61
CA HIS A 33 -9.76 9.75 4.46
C HIS A 33 -10.69 8.91 3.60
N GLY A 34 -10.98 7.67 4.00
CA GLY A 34 -11.95 6.83 3.32
C GLY A 34 -12.63 5.82 4.23
N VAL A 35 -13.83 5.42 3.83
CA VAL A 35 -14.64 4.40 4.49
C VAL A 35 -14.82 3.21 3.55
N ILE A 36 -14.61 2.01 4.08
CA ILE A 36 -14.73 0.76 3.31
C ILE A 36 -16.21 0.40 3.17
N ASN A 37 -16.74 0.54 1.96
CA ASN A 37 -18.11 0.15 1.63
C ASN A 37 -18.18 -1.12 0.77
N SER A 38 -17.05 -1.48 0.14
CA SER A 38 -16.91 -2.66 -0.73
C SER A 38 -15.52 -3.29 -0.54
N SER A 39 -14.67 -3.29 -1.55
CA SER A 39 -13.26 -3.68 -1.41
C SER A 39 -12.39 -2.50 -0.98
N LEU A 40 -11.22 -2.79 -0.39
CA LEU A 40 -10.22 -1.78 -0.06
C LEU A 40 -9.86 -0.93 -1.29
N SER A 41 -9.53 -1.58 -2.41
CA SER A 41 -9.09 -0.89 -3.63
C SER A 41 -10.16 0.06 -4.19
N GLN A 42 -11.43 -0.37 -4.23
CA GLN A 42 -12.52 0.48 -4.72
C GLN A 42 -12.80 1.65 -3.79
N SER A 43 -12.79 1.42 -2.48
CA SER A 43 -13.05 2.46 -1.49
C SER A 43 -11.91 3.48 -1.44
N ALA A 44 -10.66 3.02 -1.53
CA ALA A 44 -9.48 3.86 -1.61
C ALA A 44 -9.48 4.73 -2.90
N ALA A 45 -9.79 4.15 -4.04
CA ALA A 45 -9.90 4.89 -5.31
C ALA A 45 -10.99 5.97 -5.25
N ARG A 46 -12.16 5.66 -4.68
CA ARG A 46 -13.24 6.65 -4.47
C ARG A 46 -12.84 7.79 -3.54
N ALA A 47 -12.02 7.51 -2.54
CA ALA A 47 -11.47 8.51 -1.63
C ALA A 47 -10.34 9.34 -2.27
N GLY A 48 -9.87 8.99 -3.47
CA GLY A 48 -8.78 9.68 -4.17
C GLY A 48 -7.38 9.17 -3.84
N LEU A 49 -7.27 8.04 -3.13
CA LEU A 49 -5.99 7.38 -2.88
C LEU A 49 -5.56 6.56 -4.12
N SER A 50 -4.35 6.77 -4.60
CA SER A 50 -3.84 6.01 -5.74
C SER A 50 -3.67 4.53 -5.42
N HIS A 51 -3.69 3.68 -6.45
CA HIS A 51 -3.47 2.25 -6.28
C HIS A 51 -2.14 1.94 -5.58
N SER A 52 -1.05 2.61 -5.96
CA SER A 52 0.25 2.43 -5.32
C SER A 52 0.19 2.74 -3.82
N LEU A 53 -0.37 3.89 -3.43
CA LEU A 53 -0.49 4.25 -2.01
C LEU A 53 -1.44 3.31 -1.24
N THR A 54 -2.44 2.75 -1.90
CA THR A 54 -3.32 1.74 -1.30
C THR A 54 -2.55 0.46 -0.99
N MET A 55 -1.70 0.01 -1.91
CA MET A 55 -0.83 -1.15 -1.71
C MET A 55 0.24 -0.89 -0.64
N ASP A 56 0.84 0.30 -0.64
CA ASP A 56 1.80 0.72 0.37
C ASP A 56 1.16 0.73 1.78
N MET A 57 -0.07 1.24 1.92
CA MET A 57 -0.83 1.20 3.17
C MET A 57 -1.09 -0.24 3.62
N ALA A 58 -1.52 -1.10 2.70
CA ALA A 58 -1.76 -2.51 2.99
C ALA A 58 -0.46 -3.23 3.40
N SER A 59 0.66 -2.93 2.77
CA SER A 59 1.98 -3.46 3.12
C SER A 59 2.44 -2.99 4.52
N VAL A 60 2.34 -1.69 4.80
CA VAL A 60 2.76 -1.10 6.08
C VAL A 60 1.97 -1.68 7.25
N LEU A 61 0.67 -1.81 7.11
CA LEU A 61 -0.23 -2.30 8.17
C LEU A 61 -0.45 -3.82 8.13
N GLY A 62 0.03 -4.50 7.09
CA GLY A 62 -0.22 -5.93 6.81
C GLY A 62 0.34 -6.90 7.86
N TYR A 63 1.26 -6.45 8.70
CA TYR A 63 1.74 -7.23 9.84
C TYR A 63 0.68 -7.38 10.94
N ASP A 64 -0.26 -6.45 11.03
CA ASP A 64 -1.32 -6.40 12.05
C ASP A 64 -2.71 -6.65 11.48
N VAL A 65 -2.95 -6.32 10.22
CA VAL A 65 -4.25 -6.39 9.55
C VAL A 65 -4.17 -7.31 8.35
N ASP A 66 -5.01 -8.33 8.29
CA ASP A 66 -5.22 -9.11 7.06
C ASP A 66 -6.24 -8.39 6.17
N PHE A 67 -5.73 -7.61 5.21
CA PHE A 67 -6.57 -6.82 4.30
C PHE A 67 -7.42 -7.66 3.34
N ALA A 68 -7.08 -8.94 3.16
CA ALA A 68 -7.87 -9.85 2.33
C ALA A 68 -9.06 -10.46 3.09
N GLN A 69 -8.95 -10.63 4.42
CA GLN A 69 -9.90 -11.45 5.19
C GLN A 69 -10.56 -10.74 6.37
N ASP A 70 -9.83 -9.83 7.02
CA ASP A 70 -10.30 -9.21 8.27
C ASP A 70 -11.13 -7.94 8.06
N ILE A 71 -11.04 -7.31 6.88
CA ILE A 71 -11.74 -6.03 6.60
C ILE A 71 -13.25 -6.24 6.61
N ARG A 72 -13.95 -5.29 7.21
CA ARG A 72 -15.42 -5.24 7.21
C ARG A 72 -15.91 -3.92 6.65
N GLN A 73 -17.12 -3.95 6.12
CA GLN A 73 -17.84 -2.73 5.76
C GLN A 73 -17.93 -1.80 6.98
N GLY A 74 -17.69 -0.51 6.77
CA GLY A 74 -17.60 0.50 7.82
C GLY A 74 -16.20 0.63 8.44
N ALA A 75 -15.20 -0.17 8.03
CA ALA A 75 -13.82 0.12 8.38
C ALA A 75 -13.38 1.45 7.75
N GLU A 76 -12.49 2.16 8.42
CA GLU A 76 -12.03 3.49 8.03
C GLU A 76 -10.53 3.53 7.90
N PHE A 77 -10.04 4.38 7.00
CA PHE A 77 -8.61 4.65 6.88
C PHE A 77 -8.34 6.14 6.73
N ASP A 78 -7.19 6.54 7.22
CA ASP A 78 -6.59 7.87 7.05
C ASP A 78 -5.15 7.70 6.61
N VAL A 79 -4.76 8.42 5.57
CA VAL A 79 -3.40 8.35 5.03
C VAL A 79 -2.87 9.76 4.82
N ILE A 80 -1.71 10.04 5.41
CA ILE A 80 -0.91 11.22 5.13
C ILE A 80 0.31 10.75 4.33
N TYR A 81 0.55 11.37 3.18
CA TYR A 81 1.64 10.99 2.30
C TYR A 81 2.31 12.21 1.67
N GLU A 82 3.51 12.03 1.17
CA GLU A 82 4.19 13.05 0.39
C GLU A 82 3.60 13.13 -1.03
N GLN A 83 3.36 14.34 -1.49
CA GLN A 83 2.93 14.62 -2.86
C GLN A 83 3.95 15.53 -3.54
N LYS A 84 4.44 15.11 -4.68
CA LYS A 84 5.35 15.91 -5.53
C LYS A 84 4.54 16.88 -6.37
N VAL A 85 4.94 18.14 -6.38
CA VAL A 85 4.19 19.23 -7.02
C VAL A 85 5.13 20.06 -7.90
N VAL A 86 4.71 20.35 -9.12
CA VAL A 86 5.37 21.28 -10.05
C VAL A 86 4.35 22.30 -10.52
N ASN A 87 4.66 23.58 -10.39
CA ASN A 87 3.77 24.68 -10.79
C ASN A 87 2.34 24.54 -10.22
N GLY A 88 2.23 24.10 -8.96
CA GLY A 88 0.94 23.91 -8.28
C GLY A 88 0.20 22.61 -8.64
N LYS A 89 0.66 21.83 -9.61
CA LYS A 89 0.05 20.56 -10.02
C LYS A 89 0.75 19.37 -9.39
N ALA A 90 -0.01 18.40 -8.92
CA ALA A 90 0.53 17.13 -8.45
C ALA A 90 1.07 16.32 -9.63
N VAL A 91 2.34 15.93 -9.55
CA VAL A 91 3.04 15.17 -10.60
C VAL A 91 3.47 13.78 -10.14
N GLY A 92 3.22 13.43 -8.89
CA GLY A 92 3.52 12.12 -8.34
C GLY A 92 3.35 12.07 -6.84
N ASN A 93 3.42 10.86 -6.30
CA ASN A 93 3.35 10.60 -4.87
C ASN A 93 4.71 10.15 -4.35
N GLY A 94 4.98 10.48 -3.11
CA GLY A 94 6.08 9.94 -2.31
C GLY A 94 5.56 8.90 -1.31
N PRO A 95 6.38 8.60 -0.28
CA PRO A 95 6.03 7.60 0.73
C PRO A 95 4.86 8.07 1.61
N ILE A 96 4.20 7.10 2.23
CA ILE A 96 3.25 7.35 3.32
C ILE A 96 4.05 7.87 4.52
N LEU A 97 3.58 8.98 5.09
CA LEU A 97 4.15 9.58 6.31
C LEU A 97 3.47 9.01 7.56
N SER A 98 2.15 8.84 7.49
CA SER A 98 1.36 8.21 8.54
C SER A 98 0.14 7.54 7.92
N ALA A 99 -0.23 6.39 8.49
CA ALA A 99 -1.46 5.69 8.15
C ALA A 99 -2.19 5.28 9.43
N ARG A 100 -3.50 5.39 9.42
CA ARG A 100 -4.40 4.88 10.46
C ARG A 100 -5.47 4.02 9.78
N PHE A 101 -5.76 2.88 10.38
CA PHE A 101 -6.82 1.98 9.92
C PHE A 101 -7.65 1.51 11.11
N THR A 102 -8.93 1.75 11.07
CA THR A 102 -9.87 1.35 12.12
C THR A 102 -10.80 0.27 11.57
N ASN A 103 -10.84 -0.87 12.22
CA ASN A 103 -11.68 -2.00 11.83
C ASN A 103 -12.23 -2.69 13.07
N ARG A 104 -13.54 -2.87 13.15
CA ARG A 104 -14.24 -3.50 14.29
C ARG A 104 -13.87 -2.86 15.64
N GLY A 105 -13.78 -1.54 15.69
CA GLY A 105 -13.43 -0.78 16.90
C GLY A 105 -11.95 -0.84 17.29
N LYS A 106 -11.12 -1.57 16.55
CA LYS A 106 -9.66 -1.60 16.78
C LYS A 106 -8.96 -0.69 15.78
N THR A 107 -8.12 0.20 16.29
CA THR A 107 -7.33 1.14 15.49
C THR A 107 -5.88 0.70 15.45
N TYR A 108 -5.32 0.74 14.23
CA TYR A 108 -3.92 0.47 13.93
C TYR A 108 -3.31 1.75 13.36
N THR A 109 -2.15 2.14 13.84
CA THR A 109 -1.47 3.36 13.41
C THR A 109 -0.04 3.05 13.04
N ALA A 110 0.41 3.59 11.93
CA ALA A 110 1.79 3.52 11.48
C ALA A 110 2.31 4.93 11.18
N VAL A 111 3.51 5.24 11.67
CA VAL A 111 4.21 6.50 11.45
C VAL A 111 5.57 6.21 10.85
N ARG A 112 5.91 6.91 9.78
CA ARG A 112 7.22 6.80 9.14
C ARG A 112 8.25 7.60 9.92
N TYR A 113 9.34 6.96 10.25
CA TYR A 113 10.52 7.59 10.87
C TYR A 113 11.75 7.32 10.03
N THR A 114 12.57 8.34 9.84
CA THR A 114 13.87 8.24 9.16
C THR A 114 14.97 8.51 10.17
N ASN A 115 15.86 7.56 10.34
CA ASN A 115 16.96 7.69 11.28
C ASN A 115 18.08 8.62 10.76
N LYS A 116 19.10 8.88 11.59
CA LYS A 116 20.23 9.75 11.22
C LYS A 116 21.06 9.23 10.04
N GLN A 117 21.01 7.93 9.74
CA GLN A 117 21.68 7.33 8.59
C GLN A 117 20.83 7.36 7.31
N GLY A 118 19.63 7.95 7.35
CA GLY A 118 18.72 8.04 6.20
C GLY A 118 17.82 6.80 5.99
N ASN A 119 17.92 5.79 6.86
CA ASN A 119 17.06 4.61 6.78
C ASN A 119 15.66 4.91 7.33
N SER A 120 14.64 4.59 6.56
CA SER A 120 13.24 4.82 6.94
C SER A 120 12.53 3.52 7.27
N SER A 121 11.72 3.56 8.31
CA SER A 121 10.85 2.43 8.73
C SER A 121 9.55 2.98 9.32
N TYR A 122 8.59 2.07 9.51
CA TYR A 122 7.30 2.41 10.13
C TYR A 122 7.22 1.87 11.54
N TYR A 123 6.60 2.66 12.41
CA TYR A 123 6.47 2.39 13.84
C TYR A 123 5.03 2.67 14.28
N THR A 124 4.58 1.96 15.32
CA THR A 124 3.30 2.28 15.98
C THR A 124 3.38 3.62 16.70
N ALA A 125 2.25 4.14 17.19
CA ALA A 125 2.22 5.37 17.98
C ALA A 125 3.07 5.28 19.25
N GLU A 126 3.26 4.08 19.81
CA GLU A 126 4.08 3.79 21.00
C GLU A 126 5.57 3.58 20.65
N GLY A 127 5.95 3.70 19.38
CA GLY A 127 7.33 3.56 18.92
C GLY A 127 7.79 2.12 18.66
N ASN A 128 6.89 1.15 18.65
CA ASN A 128 7.22 -0.23 18.30
C ASN A 128 7.34 -0.38 16.79
N SER A 129 8.34 -1.15 16.31
CA SER A 129 8.49 -1.43 14.89
C SER A 129 7.26 -2.13 14.31
N MET A 130 6.77 -1.65 13.17
CA MET A 130 5.72 -2.35 12.41
C MET A 130 6.23 -3.63 11.77
N ARG A 131 7.54 -3.75 11.52
CA ARG A 131 8.16 -4.99 11.04
C ARG A 131 8.17 -6.03 12.15
N LYS A 132 7.51 -7.14 11.92
CA LYS A 132 7.51 -8.32 12.79
C LYS A 132 8.32 -9.45 12.15
N ALA A 133 8.76 -10.42 12.97
CA ALA A 133 9.48 -11.60 12.49
C ALA A 133 8.65 -12.45 11.50
N PHE A 134 7.31 -12.38 11.63
CA PHE A 134 6.37 -13.09 10.76
C PHE A 134 5.32 -12.13 10.23
N ILE A 135 5.04 -12.21 8.93
CA ILE A 135 3.90 -11.56 8.32
C ILE A 135 2.63 -12.38 8.57
N ARG A 136 1.50 -11.70 8.74
CA ARG A 136 0.23 -12.37 9.01
C ARG A 136 -0.31 -13.13 7.79
N THR A 137 -0.14 -12.55 6.62
CA THR A 137 -0.56 -13.13 5.35
C THR A 137 0.68 -13.30 4.45
N PRO A 138 1.18 -14.52 4.26
CA PRO A 138 2.44 -14.78 3.56
C PRO A 138 2.36 -14.57 2.04
N VAL A 139 1.15 -14.43 1.49
CA VAL A 139 0.90 -14.19 0.06
C VAL A 139 -0.09 -13.06 -0.07
N ASP A 140 0.26 -12.02 -0.84
CA ASP A 140 -0.57 -10.83 -1.00
C ASP A 140 -1.91 -11.15 -1.66
N PHE A 141 -2.99 -10.68 -1.03
CA PHE A 141 -4.38 -10.80 -1.50
C PHE A 141 -4.83 -12.23 -1.88
N ALA A 142 -4.18 -13.25 -1.33
CA ALA A 142 -4.55 -14.64 -1.53
C ALA A 142 -5.82 -15.01 -0.74
N ARG A 143 -6.63 -15.92 -1.32
CA ARG A 143 -7.73 -16.52 -0.56
C ARG A 143 -7.24 -17.74 0.22
N ILE A 144 -7.78 -17.96 1.40
CA ILE A 144 -7.58 -19.24 2.09
C ILE A 144 -8.38 -20.33 1.36
N SER A 145 -7.68 -21.28 0.77
CA SER A 145 -8.30 -22.45 0.11
C SER A 145 -8.57 -23.58 1.09
N SER A 146 -7.80 -23.67 2.18
CA SER A 146 -8.01 -24.65 3.24
C SER A 146 -7.55 -24.12 4.59
N LYS A 147 -8.40 -24.20 5.59
CA LYS A 147 -8.12 -23.77 6.97
C LYS A 147 -7.44 -24.88 7.77
N PHE A 148 -6.75 -24.49 8.85
CA PHE A 148 -6.30 -25.42 9.89
C PHE A 148 -7.49 -26.23 10.44
N SER A 149 -7.33 -27.55 10.56
CA SER A 149 -8.35 -28.43 11.12
C SER A 149 -7.70 -29.70 11.68
N MET A 150 -8.00 -30.04 12.90
CA MET A 150 -7.52 -31.29 13.53
C MET A 150 -8.18 -32.54 12.97
N GLY A 151 -9.34 -32.41 12.31
CA GLY A 151 -10.05 -33.53 11.72
C GLY A 151 -10.88 -33.09 10.51
N ARG A 152 -10.35 -33.20 9.31
CA ARG A 152 -11.10 -33.02 8.07
C ARG A 152 -11.06 -34.28 7.21
N LYS A 153 -12.13 -34.51 6.45
CA LYS A 153 -12.13 -35.55 5.45
C LYS A 153 -11.20 -35.18 4.30
N HIS A 154 -10.16 -36.00 4.09
CA HIS A 154 -9.21 -35.78 3.00
C HIS A 154 -9.91 -35.99 1.65
N PRO A 155 -9.85 -35.02 0.70
CA PRO A 155 -10.66 -35.06 -0.52
C PRO A 155 -10.36 -36.28 -1.43
N ILE A 156 -9.13 -36.78 -1.39
CA ILE A 156 -8.68 -37.90 -2.23
C ILE A 156 -8.73 -39.23 -1.45
N LEU A 157 -8.28 -39.26 -0.22
CA LEU A 157 -8.11 -40.49 0.56
C LEU A 157 -9.38 -40.91 1.32
N ASN A 158 -10.41 -40.08 1.33
CA ASN A 158 -11.68 -40.27 2.03
C ASN A 158 -11.54 -40.66 3.53
N LYS A 159 -10.41 -40.32 4.16
CA LYS A 159 -10.10 -40.55 5.57
C LYS A 159 -10.05 -39.25 6.32
N ILE A 160 -10.39 -39.27 7.62
CA ILE A 160 -10.24 -38.11 8.50
C ILE A 160 -8.76 -37.95 8.78
N ARG A 161 -8.20 -36.77 8.46
CA ARG A 161 -6.80 -36.42 8.68
C ARG A 161 -6.69 -34.96 9.13
N ALA A 162 -5.77 -34.72 10.07
CA ALA A 162 -5.45 -33.36 10.47
C ALA A 162 -4.79 -32.59 9.33
N HIS A 163 -5.24 -31.36 9.12
CA HIS A 163 -4.57 -30.37 8.31
C HIS A 163 -3.90 -29.34 9.25
N LYS A 164 -2.61 -29.53 9.51
CA LYS A 164 -1.83 -28.75 10.48
C LYS A 164 -1.27 -27.44 9.88
N GLY A 165 -1.93 -26.90 8.88
CA GLY A 165 -1.54 -25.66 8.21
C GLY A 165 -2.75 -24.92 7.64
N VAL A 166 -2.47 -23.81 6.96
CA VAL A 166 -3.44 -23.04 6.19
C VAL A 166 -2.94 -22.96 4.75
N ASP A 167 -3.77 -23.37 3.79
CA ASP A 167 -3.42 -23.27 2.37
C ASP A 167 -3.94 -21.96 1.80
N TYR A 168 -3.06 -21.21 1.18
CA TYR A 168 -3.39 -20.00 0.42
C TYR A 168 -3.41 -20.32 -1.07
N ALA A 169 -4.38 -19.79 -1.78
CA ALA A 169 -4.50 -19.92 -3.23
C ALA A 169 -4.40 -18.53 -3.86
N ALA A 170 -3.45 -18.38 -4.78
CA ALA A 170 -3.23 -17.18 -5.57
C ALA A 170 -2.88 -17.55 -7.02
N PRO A 171 -2.97 -16.63 -7.98
CA PRO A 171 -2.47 -16.83 -9.33
C PRO A 171 -0.98 -17.21 -9.34
N ARG A 172 -0.55 -17.97 -10.34
CA ARG A 172 0.86 -18.34 -10.48
C ARG A 172 1.72 -17.08 -10.69
N GLY A 173 2.78 -16.93 -9.91
CA GLY A 173 3.67 -15.77 -9.95
C GLY A 173 3.28 -14.65 -8.98
N THR A 174 2.28 -14.84 -8.11
CA THR A 174 2.00 -13.92 -6.99
C THR A 174 3.19 -13.96 -6.03
N PRO A 175 3.74 -12.78 -5.64
CA PRO A 175 4.85 -12.69 -4.68
C PRO A 175 4.45 -13.09 -3.27
#